data_baf555f6ba5b43dc6f6d62364f3c060d
#
_entry.id   baf555f6ba5b43dc6f6d62364f3c060d
#
_cell.length_a   1.000
_cell.length_b   1.000
_cell.length_c   1.000
_cell.angle_alpha   90.00
_cell.angle_beta   90.00
_cell.angle_gamma   90.00
#
_symmetry.space_group_name_H-M   'P 1'
#
loop_
_entity.id
_entity.type
_entity.pdbx_description
1 polymer ?
#
loop_
_entity_poly.entity_id
_entity_poly.type
_entity_poly.pdbx_seq_one_letter_code
_entity_poly.pdbx_strand_id
1 'polypeptide(L)'
;MYVSISMYLGSKPIEKDDKIVQDDKPRDCSEILASGRNKSGVHTIWAGEPFPAGKPLQVYCDMETDKGGWTVIQRRGKFPVQQDFYKDWEGYKNGFGNLTEEFWVGNENIYALCLKGCEIRFDLQDEKGIKGFALYQSFSLSSSNYRLSISGYTGNV
;
A
#
# COMPACT_ATOMS: atom_id res chain seq x y z
N MET A 1 16.47 17.46 3.31
CA MET A 1 15.15 17.07 3.94
C MET A 1 14.25 16.56 2.85
N TYR A 2 13.59 15.44 3.05
CA TYR A 2 12.58 14.94 2.10
C TYR A 2 11.29 15.70 2.28
N VAL A 3 10.70 16.17 1.19
CA VAL A 3 9.43 16.91 1.18
C VAL A 3 8.26 16.06 0.75
N SER A 4 8.52 14.87 0.21
CA SER A 4 7.48 13.92 -0.10
C SER A 4 7.97 12.48 0.07
N ILE A 5 7.12 11.66 0.66
CA ILE A 5 7.30 10.23 0.83
C ILE A 5 6.01 9.54 0.45
N SER A 6 6.10 8.53 -0.40
CA SER A 6 5.00 7.61 -0.64
C SER A 6 5.48 6.18 -0.44
N MET A 7 4.69 5.38 0.24
CA MET A 7 4.95 3.96 0.49
C MET A 7 3.85 3.14 -0.17
N TYR A 8 4.26 2.12 -0.90
CA TYR A 8 3.39 1.30 -1.73
C TYR A 8 3.58 -0.17 -1.43
N LEU A 9 2.49 -0.93 -1.35
CA LEU A 9 2.51 -2.38 -1.31
C LEU A 9 2.14 -2.95 -2.67
N GLY A 10 2.94 -3.93 -3.13
CA GLY A 10 2.67 -4.75 -4.29
C GLY A 10 2.42 -6.20 -3.88
N SER A 11 1.43 -6.82 -4.49
CA SER A 11 1.18 -8.24 -4.32
C SER A 11 2.14 -9.05 -5.18
N LYS A 12 2.61 -10.17 -4.64
CA LYS A 12 3.35 -11.14 -5.45
C LYS A 12 2.42 -11.75 -6.50
N PRO A 13 2.89 -12.01 -7.72
CA PRO A 13 2.09 -12.70 -8.74
C PRO A 13 1.55 -14.01 -8.19
N ILE A 14 0.26 -14.24 -8.33
CA ILE A 14 -0.37 -15.53 -8.04
C ILE A 14 0.06 -16.49 -9.16
N GLU A 15 0.58 -17.65 -8.83
CA GLU A 15 0.79 -18.72 -9.80
C GLU A 15 -0.55 -19.06 -10.47
N LYS A 16 -0.51 -19.27 -11.79
CA LYS A 16 -1.68 -19.28 -12.70
C LYS A 16 -2.70 -20.43 -12.54
N ASP A 17 -2.71 -21.17 -11.45
CA ASP A 17 -3.60 -22.35 -11.29
C ASP A 17 -4.90 -22.10 -10.50
N ASP A 18 -5.07 -20.94 -9.88
CA ASP A 18 -6.35 -20.59 -9.30
C ASP A 18 -7.21 -19.91 -10.36
N LYS A 19 -8.23 -20.62 -10.86
CA LYS A 19 -9.33 -20.05 -11.63
C LYS A 19 -9.83 -18.84 -10.85
N ILE A 20 -9.53 -17.64 -11.34
CA ILE A 20 -10.10 -16.40 -10.83
C ILE A 20 -11.59 -16.53 -11.06
N VAL A 21 -12.32 -16.95 -10.05
CA VAL A 21 -13.74 -16.69 -9.97
C VAL A 21 -13.81 -15.17 -9.93
N GLN A 22 -14.40 -14.59 -10.95
CA GLN A 22 -14.61 -13.17 -11.12
C GLN A 22 -15.60 -12.72 -10.03
N ASP A 23 -15.09 -12.63 -8.80
CA ASP A 23 -15.82 -12.04 -7.68
C ASP A 23 -15.54 -10.54 -7.74
N ASP A 24 -16.57 -9.70 -7.65
CA ASP A 24 -16.48 -8.24 -7.67
C ASP A 24 -15.75 -7.66 -6.43
N LYS A 25 -14.96 -8.47 -5.75
CA LYS A 25 -14.25 -8.15 -4.51
C LYS A 25 -12.72 -8.28 -4.68
N PRO A 26 -12.07 -7.31 -5.33
CA PRO A 26 -10.62 -7.32 -5.45
C PRO A 26 -9.97 -7.24 -4.07
N ARG A 27 -8.88 -7.97 -3.86
CA ARG A 27 -8.16 -8.02 -2.59
C ARG A 27 -7.17 -6.87 -2.43
N ASP A 28 -6.71 -6.30 -3.55
CA ASP A 28 -5.73 -5.22 -3.60
C ASP A 28 -5.80 -4.45 -4.93
N CYS A 29 -4.95 -3.43 -5.05
CA CYS A 29 -4.91 -2.60 -6.24
C CYS A 29 -4.39 -3.33 -7.50
N SER A 30 -3.59 -4.39 -7.33
CA SER A 30 -3.12 -5.18 -8.48
C SER A 30 -4.25 -5.95 -9.14
N GLU A 31 -5.19 -6.48 -8.36
CA GLU A 31 -6.39 -7.13 -8.89
C GLU A 31 -7.35 -6.13 -9.55
N ILE A 32 -7.46 -4.90 -9.02
CA ILE A 32 -8.22 -3.83 -9.67
C ILE A 32 -7.63 -3.50 -11.04
N LEU A 33 -6.31 -3.35 -11.13
CA LEU A 33 -5.63 -3.10 -12.40
C LEU A 33 -5.84 -4.26 -13.39
N ALA A 34 -5.71 -5.50 -12.93
CA ALA A 34 -5.92 -6.70 -13.74
C ALA A 34 -7.36 -6.81 -14.29
N SER A 35 -8.35 -6.22 -13.61
CA SER A 35 -9.74 -6.12 -14.09
C SER A 35 -9.96 -5.06 -15.16
N GLY A 36 -8.93 -4.32 -15.55
CA GLY A 36 -8.99 -3.25 -16.55
C GLY A 36 -9.25 -1.85 -16.00
N ARG A 37 -9.41 -1.70 -14.69
CA ARG A 37 -9.57 -0.41 -14.02
C ARG A 37 -8.20 0.21 -13.78
N ASN A 38 -7.73 1.06 -14.68
CA ASN A 38 -6.37 1.57 -14.75
C ASN A 38 -6.21 3.04 -14.34
N LYS A 39 -7.20 3.63 -13.68
CA LYS A 39 -7.11 5.00 -13.17
C LYS A 39 -6.69 5.00 -11.71
N SER A 40 -5.66 5.79 -11.39
CA SER A 40 -5.26 6.06 -10.01
C SER A 40 -6.38 6.78 -9.25
N GLY A 41 -6.57 6.44 -7.99
CA GLY A 41 -7.60 7.03 -7.14
C GLY A 41 -8.05 6.09 -6.04
N VAL A 42 -9.10 6.49 -5.34
CA VAL A 42 -9.68 5.72 -4.24
C VAL A 42 -10.55 4.59 -4.80
N HIS A 43 -10.27 3.37 -4.34
CA HIS A 43 -11.02 2.17 -4.69
C HIS A 43 -11.36 1.39 -3.42
N THR A 44 -12.39 0.55 -3.49
CA THR A 44 -12.73 -0.38 -2.42
C THR A 44 -12.12 -1.75 -2.72
N ILE A 45 -11.43 -2.31 -1.73
CA ILE A 45 -10.85 -3.65 -1.75
C ILE A 45 -11.36 -4.46 -0.57
N TRP A 46 -11.13 -5.77 -0.59
CA TRP A 46 -11.49 -6.70 0.48
C TRP A 46 -10.24 -7.48 0.91
N ALA A 47 -9.43 -6.85 1.75
CA ALA A 47 -8.21 -7.44 2.29
C ALA A 47 -8.49 -8.36 3.48
N GLY A 48 -7.66 -9.39 3.66
CA GLY A 48 -7.68 -10.27 4.83
C GLY A 48 -8.32 -11.63 4.58
N GLU A 49 -8.37 -12.39 5.65
CA GLU A 49 -8.96 -13.74 5.68
C GLU A 49 -10.25 -13.73 6.54
N PRO A 50 -11.22 -14.63 6.30
CA PRO A 50 -11.24 -15.63 5.22
C PRO A 50 -11.68 -15.05 3.88
N PHE A 51 -11.00 -15.45 2.82
CA PHE A 51 -11.43 -15.13 1.46
C PHE A 51 -12.69 -15.97 1.11
N PRO A 52 -13.75 -15.41 0.46
CA PRO A 52 -13.88 -14.06 -0.10
C PRO A 52 -14.49 -13.02 0.87
N ALA A 53 -14.59 -13.31 2.15
CA ALA A 53 -15.35 -12.52 3.13
C ALA A 53 -14.56 -11.41 3.85
N GLY A 54 -13.40 -10.99 3.32
CA GLY A 54 -12.66 -9.83 3.83
C GLY A 54 -13.57 -8.61 4.03
N LYS A 55 -13.22 -7.73 4.96
CA LYS A 55 -13.95 -6.48 5.18
C LYS A 55 -13.65 -5.48 4.05
N PRO A 56 -14.65 -4.70 3.59
CA PRO A 56 -14.40 -3.63 2.65
C PRO A 56 -13.47 -2.58 3.26
N LEU A 57 -12.45 -2.20 2.52
CA LEU A 57 -11.47 -1.19 2.88
C LEU A 57 -11.29 -0.22 1.72
N GLN A 58 -11.42 1.07 1.98
CA GLN A 58 -11.05 2.07 1.00
C GLN A 58 -9.53 2.30 1.01
N VAL A 59 -8.92 2.27 -0.15
CA VAL A 59 -7.48 2.51 -0.35
C VAL A 59 -7.26 3.43 -1.54
N TYR A 60 -6.10 4.06 -1.60
CA TYR A 60 -5.66 4.74 -2.81
C TYR A 60 -4.82 3.78 -3.65
N CYS A 61 -5.21 3.61 -4.91
CA CYS A 61 -4.45 2.82 -5.88
C CYS A 61 -3.62 3.74 -6.79
N ASP A 62 -2.33 3.48 -6.89
CA ASP A 62 -1.45 4.10 -7.89
C ASP A 62 -1.33 3.12 -9.07
N MET A 63 -1.87 3.54 -10.22
CA MET A 63 -1.92 2.75 -11.44
C MET A 63 -0.84 3.15 -12.46
N GLU A 64 0.02 4.10 -12.10
CA GLU A 64 1.01 4.71 -13.01
C GLU A 64 2.45 4.33 -12.63
N THR A 65 2.82 4.41 -11.36
CA THR A 65 4.18 4.15 -10.89
C THR A 65 4.56 2.71 -11.20
N ASP A 66 5.70 2.52 -11.87
CA ASP A 66 6.32 1.22 -12.16
C ASP A 66 5.28 0.13 -12.55
N LYS A 67 4.58 0.35 -13.66
CA LYS A 67 3.53 -0.51 -14.22
C LYS A 67 2.17 -0.47 -13.48
N GLY A 68 2.07 0.25 -12.37
CA GLY A 68 0.82 0.40 -11.62
C GLY A 68 0.43 -0.80 -10.75
N GLY A 69 -0.78 -0.72 -10.20
CA GLY A 69 -1.31 -1.76 -9.32
C GLY A 69 -0.83 -1.69 -7.88
N TRP A 70 -0.28 -0.56 -7.48
CA TRP A 70 0.23 -0.34 -6.13
C TRP A 70 -0.85 0.14 -5.18
N THR A 71 -0.94 -0.51 -4.03
CA THR A 71 -1.76 -0.04 -2.91
C THR A 71 -0.93 0.91 -2.06
N VAL A 72 -1.32 2.17 -2.02
CA VAL A 72 -0.60 3.21 -1.27
C VAL A 72 -0.93 3.07 0.21
N ILE A 73 0.09 2.93 1.06
CA ILE A 73 -0.08 2.78 2.51
C ILE A 73 0.30 4.02 3.29
N GLN A 74 1.15 4.88 2.75
CA GLN A 74 1.48 6.18 3.30
C GLN A 74 1.68 7.18 2.17
N ARG A 75 1.21 8.39 2.39
CA ARG A 75 1.58 9.55 1.58
C ARG A 75 1.86 10.73 2.49
N ARG A 76 2.99 11.38 2.25
CA ARG A 76 3.35 12.68 2.83
C ARG A 76 3.88 13.60 1.73
N GLY A 77 3.47 14.86 1.74
CA GLY A 77 3.89 15.81 0.72
C GLY A 77 3.40 17.21 1.01
N LYS A 78 3.48 18.06 -0.01
CA LYS A 78 2.98 19.44 0.08
C LYS A 78 1.50 19.48 -0.28
N PHE A 79 0.65 19.36 0.73
CA PHE A 79 -0.79 19.49 0.61
C PHE A 79 -1.29 20.73 1.37
N PRO A 80 -2.46 21.26 1.01
CA PRO A 80 -3.02 22.45 1.70
C PRO A 80 -3.23 22.24 3.19
N VAL A 81 -3.64 21.02 3.57
CA VAL A 81 -3.77 20.60 4.97
C VAL A 81 -2.68 19.59 5.28
N GLN A 82 -1.80 19.93 6.22
CA GLN A 82 -0.76 19.02 6.70
C GLN A 82 -1.34 18.09 7.75
N GLN A 83 -1.24 16.78 7.51
CA GLN A 83 -1.65 15.76 8.46
C GLN A 83 -0.67 15.68 9.63
N ASP A 84 -1.18 15.67 10.85
CA ASP A 84 -0.39 15.37 12.03
C ASP A 84 -0.10 13.87 12.13
N PHE A 85 1.18 13.49 12.06
CA PHE A 85 1.67 12.12 12.21
C PHE A 85 2.12 11.80 13.64
N TYR A 86 1.98 12.71 14.58
CA TYR A 86 2.22 12.45 16.00
C TYR A 86 1.03 11.73 16.61
N LYS A 87 0.96 10.41 16.41
CA LYS A 87 -0.11 9.55 16.85
C LYS A 87 0.42 8.46 17.76
N ASP A 88 -0.45 7.92 18.60
CA ASP A 88 -0.17 6.80 19.48
C ASP A 88 -0.27 5.44 18.73
N TRP A 89 -0.10 4.36 19.48
CA TRP A 89 -0.20 3.01 18.94
C TRP A 89 -1.54 2.73 18.25
N GLU A 90 -2.64 3.11 18.86
CA GLU A 90 -3.99 2.91 18.30
C GLU A 90 -4.21 3.70 17.02
N GLY A 91 -3.70 4.92 16.94
CA GLY A 91 -3.73 5.71 15.73
C GLY A 91 -2.99 5.02 14.58
N TYR A 92 -1.78 4.55 14.80
CA TYR A 92 -1.02 3.82 13.79
C TYR A 92 -1.61 2.44 13.46
N LYS A 93 -2.21 1.77 14.43
CA LYS A 93 -2.91 0.50 14.20
C LYS A 93 -4.09 0.67 13.26
N ASN A 94 -4.94 1.67 13.49
CA ASN A 94 -6.20 1.86 12.77
C ASN A 94 -6.06 2.69 11.50
N GLY A 95 -5.01 3.53 11.41
CA GLY A 95 -4.81 4.46 10.31
C GLY A 95 -5.47 5.81 10.54
N PHE A 96 -5.01 6.83 9.80
CA PHE A 96 -5.47 8.21 9.91
C PHE A 96 -5.17 8.99 8.63
N GLY A 97 -5.81 10.14 8.49
CA GLY A 97 -5.59 11.07 7.39
C GLY A 97 -6.61 10.95 6.26
N ASN A 98 -6.31 11.58 5.14
CA ASN A 98 -7.14 11.62 3.94
C ASN A 98 -6.45 10.88 2.79
N LEU A 99 -7.09 9.86 2.24
CA LEU A 99 -6.54 9.02 1.15
C LEU A 99 -6.16 9.82 -0.11
N THR A 100 -6.77 10.97 -0.34
CA THR A 100 -6.45 11.83 -1.49
C THR A 100 -5.33 12.84 -1.19
N GLU A 101 -4.89 12.94 0.06
CA GLU A 101 -3.87 13.87 0.53
C GLU A 101 -2.79 13.13 1.33
N GLU A 102 -2.61 13.46 2.61
CA GLU A 102 -1.67 12.78 3.52
C GLU A 102 -2.38 11.77 4.40
N PHE A 103 -1.80 10.58 4.56
CA PHE A 103 -2.41 9.52 5.36
C PHE A 103 -1.42 8.43 5.76
N TRP A 104 -1.85 7.64 6.73
CA TRP A 104 -1.36 6.30 7.07
C TRP A 104 -2.53 5.32 7.03
N VAL A 105 -2.39 4.22 6.29
CA VAL A 105 -3.52 3.29 6.04
C VAL A 105 -3.90 2.43 7.24
N GLY A 106 -2.99 2.26 8.19
CA GLY A 106 -3.18 1.46 9.39
C GLY A 106 -2.40 0.15 9.37
N ASN A 107 -1.71 -0.16 10.48
CA ASN A 107 -0.90 -1.39 10.60
C ASN A 107 -1.72 -2.66 10.45
N GLU A 108 -2.96 -2.66 10.97
CA GLU A 108 -3.90 -3.79 10.86
C GLU A 108 -4.26 -4.07 9.40
N ASN A 109 -4.48 -3.02 8.63
CA ASN A 109 -4.77 -3.11 7.20
C ASN A 109 -3.54 -3.58 6.41
N ILE A 110 -2.35 -3.10 6.74
CA ILE A 110 -1.09 -3.55 6.12
C ILE A 110 -0.87 -5.03 6.40
N TYR A 111 -1.07 -5.47 7.64
CA TYR A 111 -0.99 -6.89 8.00
C TYR A 111 -1.94 -7.74 7.16
N ALA A 112 -3.21 -7.33 7.04
CA ALA A 112 -4.21 -8.04 6.24
C ALA A 112 -3.85 -8.09 4.74
N LEU A 113 -3.33 -7.00 4.18
CA LEU A 113 -2.87 -6.93 2.78
C LEU A 113 -1.70 -7.86 2.50
N CYS A 114 -0.83 -8.09 3.48
CA CYS A 114 0.43 -8.82 3.31
C CYS A 114 0.42 -10.25 3.88
N LEU A 115 -0.74 -10.85 4.17
CA LEU A 115 -0.85 -12.21 4.69
C LEU A 115 -0.15 -13.26 3.81
N LYS A 116 -0.16 -13.07 2.50
CA LYS A 116 0.50 -13.95 1.51
C LYS A 116 1.87 -13.43 1.05
N GLY A 117 2.40 -12.42 1.76
CA GLY A 117 3.62 -11.71 1.39
C GLY A 117 3.40 -10.57 0.40
N CYS A 118 4.20 -9.54 0.58
CA CYS A 118 4.19 -8.34 -0.24
C CYS A 118 5.61 -8.01 -0.68
N GLU A 119 5.71 -7.15 -1.68
CA GLU A 119 6.84 -6.26 -1.86
C GLU A 119 6.45 -4.86 -1.38
N ILE A 120 7.43 -4.07 -0.97
CA ILE A 120 7.21 -2.68 -0.55
C ILE A 120 8.14 -1.74 -1.32
N ARG A 121 7.58 -0.64 -1.80
CA ARG A 121 8.30 0.41 -2.50
C ARG A 121 8.15 1.74 -1.76
N PHE A 122 9.25 2.44 -1.65
CA PHE A 122 9.33 3.80 -1.12
C PHE A 122 9.74 4.73 -2.25
N ASP A 123 8.94 5.73 -2.56
CA ASP A 123 9.31 6.83 -3.44
C ASP A 123 9.56 8.08 -2.60
N LEU A 124 10.71 8.71 -2.82
CA LEU A 124 11.18 9.85 -2.07
C LEU A 124 11.46 11.01 -3.01
N GLN A 125 11.18 12.22 -2.56
CA GLN A 125 11.56 13.44 -3.28
C GLN A 125 12.09 14.47 -2.30
N ASP A 126 13.23 15.08 -2.63
CA ASP A 126 13.81 16.16 -1.83
C ASP A 126 13.25 17.54 -2.19
N GLU A 127 13.72 18.58 -1.49
CA GLU A 127 13.30 19.97 -1.71
C GLU A 127 13.69 20.52 -3.09
N LYS A 128 14.69 19.93 -3.72
CA LYS A 128 15.17 20.29 -5.06
C LYS A 128 14.41 19.55 -6.17
N GLY A 129 13.49 18.67 -5.80
CA GLY A 129 12.74 17.84 -6.75
C GLY A 129 13.49 16.59 -7.21
N ILE A 130 14.62 16.26 -6.60
CA ILE A 130 15.37 15.02 -6.90
C ILE A 130 14.58 13.85 -6.33
N LYS A 131 14.30 12.87 -7.19
CA LYS A 131 13.53 11.67 -6.87
C LYS A 131 14.44 10.47 -6.69
N GLY A 132 14.07 9.63 -5.75
CA GLY A 132 14.71 8.33 -5.54
C GLY A 132 13.69 7.29 -5.11
N PHE A 133 14.07 6.03 -5.22
CA PHE A 133 13.22 4.94 -4.75
C PHE A 133 14.03 3.84 -4.07
N ALA A 134 13.37 3.12 -3.17
CA ALA A 134 13.83 1.87 -2.60
C ALA A 134 12.70 0.83 -2.75
N LEU A 135 13.03 -0.32 -3.30
CA LEU A 135 12.13 -1.46 -3.47
C LEU A 135 12.70 -2.64 -2.69
N TYR A 136 11.85 -3.29 -1.90
CA TYR A 136 12.17 -4.53 -1.23
C TYR A 136 11.22 -5.63 -1.68
N GLN A 137 11.77 -6.72 -2.16
CA GLN A 137 11.00 -7.84 -2.74
C GLN A 137 10.24 -8.65 -1.70
N SER A 138 10.62 -8.55 -0.43
CA SER A 138 9.94 -9.25 0.65
C SER A 138 9.67 -8.29 1.81
N PHE A 139 8.40 -8.20 2.17
CA PHE A 139 7.91 -7.39 3.27
C PHE A 139 6.79 -8.13 3.99
N SER A 140 6.83 -8.13 5.31
CA SER A 140 5.73 -8.63 6.15
C SER A 140 5.71 -7.96 7.51
N LEU A 141 4.55 -8.00 8.15
CA LEU A 141 4.34 -7.65 9.56
C LEU A 141 3.87 -8.86 10.33
N SER A 142 4.30 -9.00 11.59
CA SER A 142 3.72 -10.01 12.49
C SER A 142 2.35 -9.58 13.02
N SER A 143 1.53 -10.55 13.42
CA SER A 143 0.15 -10.30 13.86
C SER A 143 0.03 -9.60 15.21
N SER A 144 0.96 -9.86 16.14
CA SER A 144 0.78 -9.45 17.54
C SER A 144 1.33 -8.06 17.85
N ASN A 145 2.42 -7.68 17.21
CA ASN A 145 3.14 -6.44 17.52
C ASN A 145 3.64 -5.72 16.28
N TYR A 146 3.17 -6.09 15.10
CA TYR A 146 3.56 -5.53 13.79
C TYR A 146 5.06 -5.47 13.58
N ARG A 147 5.77 -6.51 14.05
CA ARG A 147 7.21 -6.61 13.84
C ARG A 147 7.50 -6.71 12.35
N LEU A 148 8.31 -5.79 11.88
CA LEU A 148 8.72 -5.66 10.49
C LEU A 148 9.74 -6.73 10.10
N SER A 149 9.51 -7.38 8.97
CA SER A 149 10.51 -8.15 8.23
C SER A 149 10.61 -7.63 6.81
N ILE A 150 11.84 -7.35 6.36
CA ILE A 150 12.10 -6.73 5.06
C ILE A 150 13.41 -7.26 4.48
N SER A 151 13.44 -7.56 3.18
CA SER A 151 14.63 -8.04 2.47
C SER A 151 14.52 -7.87 0.95
N GLY A 152 15.65 -8.10 0.25
CA GLY A 152 15.68 -8.06 -1.21
C GLY A 152 15.67 -6.63 -1.76
N TYR A 153 16.57 -5.79 -1.27
CA TYR A 153 16.67 -4.39 -1.68
C TYR A 153 17.10 -4.23 -3.14
N THR A 154 16.44 -3.29 -3.82
CA THR A 154 16.85 -2.67 -5.09
C THR A 154 16.46 -1.19 -5.03
N GLY A 155 17.24 -0.31 -5.64
CA GLY A 155 16.89 1.10 -5.62
C GLY A 155 18.07 1.99 -5.97
N ASN A 156 17.87 3.30 -5.79
CA ASN A 156 18.87 4.34 -6.06
C ASN A 156 19.02 5.35 -4.89
N VAL A 157 18.57 4.99 -3.71
CA VAL A 157 18.72 5.76 -2.46
C VAL A 157 19.34 4.93 -1.36
#